data_fd3f0c5a297d9b1ee59cade222a3d573
#
_entry.id   fd3f0c5a297d9b1ee59cade222a3d573
#
_cell.length_a   1.000
_cell.length_b   1.000
_cell.length_c   1.000
_cell.angle_alpha   90.00
_cell.angle_beta   90.00
_cell.angle_gamma   90.00
#
_symmetry.space_group_name_H-M   'P 1'
#
loop_
_entity.id
_entity.type
_entity.pdbx_description
1 polymer ?
#
loop_
_entity_poly.entity_id
_entity_poly.type
_entity_poly.pdbx_seq_one_letter_code
_entity_poly.pdbx_strand_id
1 'polypeptide(L)'
;MYISDSDLRSLEPQEKKYKVSCGKSLFVEVYPGGGKYFVWKYYFPPGRSGQQRWYQIGPYGKGPGKWTLKQARDEQARLDLLRKAGEDPRLLKSEAKKEIQ
;
A
#
# COMPACT_ATOMS: atom_id res chain seq x y z
N MET A 1 -8.86 -10.43 11.62
CA MET A 1 -9.74 -10.74 10.47
C MET A 1 -9.44 -9.76 9.35
N TYR A 2 -9.29 -10.27 8.14
CA TYR A 2 -8.93 -9.41 7.00
C TYR A 2 -10.17 -8.98 6.25
N ILE A 3 -10.13 -7.73 5.76
CA ILE A 3 -11.21 -7.19 4.94
C ILE A 3 -11.24 -7.90 3.58
N SER A 4 -12.42 -8.11 3.05
CA SER A 4 -12.60 -8.72 1.73
C SER A 4 -12.74 -7.64 0.66
N ASP A 5 -12.67 -8.05 -0.62
CA ASP A 5 -12.87 -7.13 -1.74
C ASP A 5 -14.26 -6.49 -1.69
N SER A 6 -15.26 -7.28 -1.30
CA SER A 6 -16.62 -6.78 -1.14
C SER A 6 -16.69 -5.67 -0.08
N ASP A 7 -15.97 -5.87 1.04
CA ASP A 7 -15.90 -4.86 2.09
C ASP A 7 -15.23 -3.58 1.58
N LEU A 8 -14.17 -3.70 0.77
CA LEU A 8 -13.50 -2.55 0.20
C LEU A 8 -14.42 -1.73 -0.68
N ARG A 9 -15.25 -2.40 -1.48
CA ARG A 9 -16.17 -1.70 -2.37
C ARG A 9 -17.24 -0.95 -1.61
N SER A 10 -17.61 -1.42 -0.43
CA SER A 10 -18.67 -0.81 0.37
C SER A 10 -18.19 0.30 1.30
N LEU A 11 -16.88 0.55 1.38
CA LEU A 11 -16.37 1.64 2.21
C LEU A 11 -16.79 2.98 1.64
N GLU A 12 -17.36 3.83 2.50
CA GLU A 12 -17.88 5.12 2.08
C GLU A 12 -16.95 6.26 2.51
N PRO A 13 -16.87 7.34 1.71
CA PRO A 13 -16.10 8.52 2.10
C PRO A 13 -16.68 9.16 3.37
N GLN A 14 -15.80 9.75 4.16
CA GLN A 14 -16.18 10.50 5.36
C GLN A 14 -15.58 11.90 5.26
N GLU A 15 -15.85 12.73 6.25
CA GLU A 15 -15.36 14.12 6.25
C GLU A 15 -13.85 14.19 6.20
N LYS A 16 -13.17 13.23 6.83
CA LYS A 16 -11.71 13.14 6.83
C LYS A 16 -11.27 11.81 6.25
N LYS A 17 -10.08 11.79 5.67
CA LYS A 17 -9.55 10.52 5.19
C LYS A 17 -9.32 9.57 6.36
N TYR A 18 -9.51 8.29 6.12
CA TYR A 18 -9.29 7.26 7.13
C TYR A 18 -8.67 6.02 6.51
N LYS A 19 -8.11 5.14 7.34
CA LYS A 19 -7.46 3.92 6.90
C LYS A 19 -8.18 2.71 7.45
N VAL A 20 -8.26 1.64 6.65
CA VAL A 20 -8.83 0.37 7.06
C VAL A 20 -7.78 -0.71 6.82
N SER A 21 -7.55 -1.56 7.82
CA SER A 21 -6.55 -2.63 7.71
C SER A 21 -7.01 -3.72 6.75
N CYS A 22 -6.11 -4.10 5.85
CA CYS A 22 -6.32 -5.22 4.93
C CYS A 22 -5.45 -6.43 5.31
N GLY A 23 -4.80 -6.37 6.50
CA GLY A 23 -3.94 -7.44 7.00
C GLY A 23 -2.47 -7.20 6.70
N LYS A 24 -1.58 -7.71 7.56
CA LYS A 24 -0.11 -7.68 7.38
C LYS A 24 0.45 -6.30 7.04
N SER A 25 -0.02 -5.27 7.74
CA SER A 25 0.43 -3.88 7.54
C SER A 25 0.00 -3.28 6.20
N LEU A 26 -0.88 -3.94 5.46
CA LEU A 26 -1.51 -3.37 4.28
C LEU A 26 -2.80 -2.66 4.69
N PHE A 27 -2.98 -1.44 4.21
CA PHE A 27 -4.14 -0.62 4.53
C PHE A 27 -4.72 -0.04 3.24
N VAL A 28 -6.02 0.25 3.27
CA VAL A 28 -6.63 1.08 2.24
C VAL A 28 -6.95 2.42 2.87
N GLU A 29 -6.54 3.50 2.20
CA GLU A 29 -6.80 4.88 2.63
C GLU A 29 -7.98 5.41 1.84
N VAL A 30 -9.04 5.81 2.54
CA VAL A 30 -10.26 6.32 1.91
C VAL A 30 -10.29 7.83 2.06
N TYR A 31 -10.39 8.54 0.94
CA TYR A 31 -10.39 9.99 0.91
C TYR A 31 -11.82 10.54 0.89
N PRO A 32 -12.02 11.77 1.40
CA PRO A 32 -13.35 12.39 1.40
C PRO A 32 -13.98 12.50 0.01
N GLY A 33 -13.15 12.61 -1.02
CA GLY A 33 -13.64 12.69 -2.40
C GLY A 33 -14.04 11.35 -3.02
N GLY A 34 -13.90 10.24 -2.27
CA GLY A 34 -14.30 8.92 -2.73
C GLY A 34 -13.15 8.06 -3.24
N GLY A 35 -11.94 8.58 -3.36
CA GLY A 35 -10.78 7.81 -3.80
C GLY A 35 -10.34 6.82 -2.74
N LYS A 36 -9.89 5.66 -3.19
CA LYS A 36 -9.36 4.63 -2.30
C LYS A 36 -7.99 4.22 -2.83
N TYR A 37 -6.98 4.21 -1.94
CA TYR A 37 -5.60 3.91 -2.30
C TYR A 37 -5.04 2.89 -1.34
N PHE A 38 -4.30 1.90 -1.88
CA PHE A 38 -3.58 0.96 -1.05
C PHE A 38 -2.29 1.57 -0.57
N VAL A 39 -2.02 1.45 0.73
CA VAL A 39 -0.78 1.91 1.35
C VAL A 39 -0.23 0.80 2.23
N TRP A 40 1.09 0.70 2.29
CA TRP A 40 1.78 -0.31 3.08
C TRP A 40 2.63 0.38 4.14
N LYS A 41 2.43 -0.03 5.41
CA LYS A 41 3.23 0.46 6.52
C LYS A 41 4.41 -0.49 6.73
N TYR A 42 5.62 0.05 6.80
CA TYR A 42 6.79 -0.76 7.03
C TYR A 42 7.81 0.00 7.87
N TYR A 43 8.77 -0.76 8.42
CA TYR A 43 9.85 -0.19 9.21
C TYR A 43 11.15 -0.44 8.48
N PHE A 44 11.97 0.59 8.34
CA PHE A 44 13.24 0.50 7.64
C PHE A 44 14.30 1.33 8.36
N PRO A 45 15.52 0.80 8.57
CA PRO A 45 15.95 -0.55 8.21
C PRO A 45 15.24 -1.62 9.04
N PRO A 46 15.27 -2.90 8.61
CA PRO A 46 14.63 -3.96 9.39
C PRO A 46 15.28 -4.08 10.77
N GLY A 47 14.47 -4.41 11.78
CA GLY A 47 14.96 -4.60 13.13
C GLY A 47 14.52 -3.50 14.07
N ARG A 48 15.13 -3.48 15.26
CA ARG A 48 14.70 -2.59 16.35
C ARG A 48 14.87 -1.10 16.08
N SER A 49 15.84 -0.74 15.26
CA SER A 49 16.12 0.66 14.96
C SER A 49 15.33 1.19 13.77
N GLY A 50 14.42 0.38 13.19
CA GLY A 50 13.65 0.77 12.05
C GLY A 50 12.69 1.92 12.33
N GLN A 51 12.59 2.84 11.38
CA GLN A 51 11.63 3.94 11.44
C GLN A 51 10.40 3.59 10.60
N GLN A 52 9.23 4.02 11.06
CA GLN A 52 7.99 3.77 10.35
C GLN A 52 7.94 4.57 9.06
N ARG A 53 7.61 3.89 7.99
CA ARG A 53 7.46 4.50 6.65
C ARG A 53 6.19 4.00 5.99
N TRP A 54 5.68 4.79 5.04
CA TRP A 54 4.51 4.44 4.25
C TRP A 54 4.88 4.38 2.78
N TYR A 55 4.39 3.35 2.10
CA TYR A 55 4.57 3.18 0.66
C TYR A 55 3.19 3.12 0.01
N GLN A 56 2.91 4.03 -0.90
CA GLN A 56 1.65 4.04 -1.62
C GLN A 56 1.75 3.08 -2.80
N ILE A 57 0.96 2.00 -2.76
CA ILE A 57 0.97 1.01 -3.82
C ILE A 57 0.21 1.55 -5.03
N GLY A 58 -1.00 2.05 -4.84
CA GLY A 58 -1.78 2.63 -5.91
C GLY A 58 -3.26 2.62 -5.63
N PRO A 59 -4.05 3.14 -6.59
CA PRO A 59 -5.50 3.25 -6.40
C PRO A 59 -6.20 1.89 -6.48
N TYR A 60 -7.22 1.72 -5.66
CA TYR A 60 -8.06 0.53 -5.69
C TYR A 60 -9.01 0.59 -6.87
N GLY A 61 -9.15 -0.53 -7.58
CA GLY A 61 -10.11 -0.65 -8.67
C GLY A 61 -9.74 -1.76 -9.63
N LYS A 62 -10.43 -1.79 -10.76
CA LYS A 62 -10.16 -2.73 -11.84
C LYS A 62 -9.67 -1.97 -13.05
N GLY A 63 -8.78 -2.58 -13.82
CA GLY A 63 -8.29 -2.00 -15.05
C GLY A 63 -6.87 -1.46 -14.96
N PRO A 64 -6.35 -0.87 -16.06
CA PRO A 64 -4.98 -0.38 -16.10
C PRO A 64 -4.72 0.69 -15.06
N GLY A 65 -3.57 0.59 -14.39
CA GLY A 65 -3.16 1.57 -13.39
C GLY A 65 -3.85 1.43 -12.05
N LYS A 66 -4.76 0.47 -11.90
CA LYS A 66 -5.47 0.24 -10.64
C LYS A 66 -5.14 -1.13 -10.07
N TRP A 67 -5.38 -1.30 -8.78
CA TRP A 67 -5.00 -2.51 -8.05
C TRP A 67 -6.23 -3.16 -7.43
N THR A 68 -6.36 -4.47 -7.60
CA THR A 68 -7.33 -5.25 -6.83
C THR A 68 -6.74 -5.58 -5.47
N LEU A 69 -7.57 -6.03 -4.54
CA LEU A 69 -7.10 -6.43 -3.21
C LEU A 69 -6.05 -7.53 -3.30
N LYS A 70 -6.26 -8.52 -4.17
CA LYS A 70 -5.30 -9.61 -4.35
C LYS A 70 -3.97 -9.08 -4.87
N GLN A 71 -4.01 -8.20 -5.88
CA GLN A 71 -2.80 -7.62 -6.45
C GLN A 71 -2.03 -6.81 -5.40
N ALA A 72 -2.75 -6.05 -4.58
CA ALA A 72 -2.13 -5.26 -3.52
C ALA A 72 -1.46 -6.14 -2.47
N ARG A 73 -2.09 -7.25 -2.11
CA ARG A 73 -1.51 -8.21 -1.16
C ARG A 73 -0.25 -8.87 -1.73
N ASP A 74 -0.27 -9.23 -3.01
CA ASP A 74 0.89 -9.81 -3.67
C ASP A 74 2.03 -8.80 -3.74
N GLU A 75 1.73 -7.55 -4.04
CA GLU A 75 2.74 -6.50 -4.07
C GLU A 75 3.32 -6.24 -2.69
N GLN A 76 2.48 -6.26 -1.65
CA GLN A 76 2.94 -6.07 -0.28
C GLN A 76 3.94 -7.17 0.11
N ALA A 77 3.66 -8.42 -0.27
CA ALA A 77 4.57 -9.53 0.01
C ALA A 77 5.91 -9.34 -0.71
N ARG A 78 5.87 -8.90 -1.96
CA ARG A 78 7.08 -8.63 -2.75
C ARG A 78 7.92 -7.51 -2.11
N LEU A 79 7.25 -6.44 -1.71
CA LEU A 79 7.92 -5.30 -1.07
C LEU A 79 8.54 -5.69 0.27
N ASP A 80 7.86 -6.55 1.03
CA ASP A 80 8.38 -7.01 2.32
C ASP A 80 9.66 -7.85 2.14
N LEU A 81 9.73 -8.65 1.08
CA LEU A 81 10.96 -9.39 0.77
C LEU A 81 12.11 -8.45 0.46
N LEU A 82 11.87 -7.37 -0.28
CA LEU A 82 12.90 -6.36 -0.56
C LEU A 82 13.38 -5.71 0.74
N ARG A 83 12.45 -5.35 1.62
CA ARG A 83 12.77 -4.75 2.91
C ARG A 83 13.66 -5.69 3.74
N LYS A 84 13.32 -6.97 3.81
CA LYS A 84 14.08 -7.96 4.56
C LYS A 84 15.48 -8.15 3.99
N ALA A 85 15.63 -7.93 2.70
CA ALA A 85 16.93 -8.01 2.04
C ALA A 85 17.78 -6.74 2.23
N GLY A 86 17.26 -5.75 2.93
CA GLY A 86 17.99 -4.51 3.19
C GLY A 86 17.79 -3.44 2.13
N GLU A 87 16.82 -3.61 1.24
CA GLU A 87 16.53 -2.64 0.19
C GLU A 87 15.26 -1.84 0.53
N ASP A 88 15.34 -0.52 0.43
CA ASP A 88 14.19 0.33 0.69
C ASP A 88 13.34 0.42 -0.58
N PRO A 89 12.10 -0.11 -0.56
CA PRO A 89 11.23 -0.06 -1.74
C PRO A 89 10.97 1.34 -2.27
N ARG A 90 10.98 2.35 -1.39
CA ARG A 90 10.77 3.74 -1.82
C ARG A 90 11.91 4.24 -2.70
N LEU A 91 13.14 3.85 -2.38
CA LEU A 91 14.29 4.23 -3.18
C LEU A 91 14.27 3.54 -4.54
N LEU A 92 13.90 2.26 -4.58
CA LEU A 92 13.79 1.54 -5.84
C LEU A 92 12.73 2.15 -6.74
N LYS A 93 11.61 2.56 -6.18
CA LYS A 93 10.55 3.22 -6.94
C LYS A 93 11.04 4.54 -7.53
N SER A 94 11.79 5.32 -6.75
CA SER A 94 12.35 6.59 -7.20
C SER A 94 13.36 6.40 -8.33
N GLU A 95 14.23 5.40 -8.21
CA GLU A 95 15.21 5.08 -9.25
C GLU A 95 14.56 4.65 -10.56
N ALA A 96 13.51 3.82 -10.47
CA ALA A 96 12.77 3.40 -11.65
C ALA A 96 12.15 4.58 -12.39
N LYS A 97 11.63 5.56 -11.66
CA LYS A 97 11.09 6.77 -12.28
C LYS A 97 12.17 7.57 -13.01
N LYS A 98 13.37 7.65 -12.45
CA LYS A 98 14.47 8.37 -13.10
C LYS A 98 14.91 7.71 -14.38
N GLU A 99 14.90 6.38 -14.42
CA GLU A 99 15.33 5.64 -15.61
C GLU A 99 14.35 5.77 -16.77
N ILE A 100 13.09 6.01 -16.49
CA ILE A 100 12.04 6.11 -17.51
C ILE A 100 12.06 7.47 -18.22
N GLN A 101 12.68 8.47 -17.63
CA GLN A 101 12.76 9.80 -18.25
C GLN A 101 13.77 9.81 -19.43
#